data_ffff1c81cf9c36eebd4a608673cabdc0
#
_entry.id   ffff1c81cf9c36eebd4a608673cabdc0
#
_cell.length_a   1.000
_cell.length_b   1.000
_cell.length_c   1.000
_cell.angle_alpha   90.00
_cell.angle_beta   90.00
_cell.angle_gamma   90.00
#
_symmetry.space_group_name_H-M   'P 1'
#
loop_
_entity.id
_entity.type
_entity.pdbx_description
1 polymer ?
#
loop_
_entity_poly.entity_id
_entity_poly.type
_entity_poly.pdbx_seq_one_letter_code
_entity_poly.pdbx_strand_id
1 'polypeptide(L)'
;MISVKGLWKVFGSDAEKVIGSPLADLTRPELRAQTGNTIAVRDVSFDVAPGEVFVVMGLSGSGKSTLVRCMTRLIEPTAGSLTFEGEDILQVNTARLRELRKTRFSMVFQHFGLLPHRNVIDNIAYSLEINGVKKAERHARANEVIELVGCRDFQTPIPNSFQVACSSA
;
A
#
# COMPACT_ATOMS: atom_id res chain seq x y z
N MET A 1 1.25 -12.37 -11.92
CA MET A 1 0.45 -13.18 -10.98
C MET A 1 0.91 -12.88 -9.56
N ILE A 2 -0.04 -12.66 -8.65
CA ILE A 2 0.20 -12.53 -7.20
C ILE A 2 -0.42 -13.75 -6.54
N SER A 3 0.28 -14.41 -5.60
CA SER A 3 -0.28 -15.50 -4.79
C SER A 3 -0.05 -15.20 -3.31
N VAL A 4 -1.11 -15.26 -2.55
CA VAL A 4 -1.13 -15.08 -1.09
C VAL A 4 -1.64 -16.37 -0.47
N LYS A 5 -0.90 -16.95 0.49
CA LYS A 5 -1.31 -18.19 1.16
C LYS A 5 -1.12 -18.09 2.66
N GLY A 6 -2.20 -18.34 3.39
CA GLY A 6 -2.20 -18.36 4.85
C GLY A 6 -1.66 -17.07 5.46
N LEU A 7 -1.97 -15.90 4.90
CA LEU A 7 -1.40 -14.63 5.35
C LEU A 7 -2.02 -14.18 6.66
N TRP A 8 -1.17 -13.94 7.65
CA TRP A 8 -1.56 -13.41 8.95
C TRP A 8 -0.88 -12.09 9.23
N LYS A 9 -1.60 -11.16 9.86
CA LYS A 9 -1.02 -10.02 10.54
C LYS A 9 -1.63 -9.83 11.91
N VAL A 10 -0.80 -10.00 12.92
CA VAL A 10 -1.10 -9.72 14.32
C VAL A 10 -0.23 -8.56 14.76
N PHE A 11 -0.80 -7.56 15.42
CA PHE A 11 -0.09 -6.46 16.06
C PHE A 11 0.00 -6.72 17.56
N GLY A 12 1.13 -6.44 18.16
CA GLY A 12 1.41 -6.57 19.58
C GLY A 12 2.67 -7.39 19.85
N SER A 13 2.94 -7.64 21.12
CA SER A 13 4.08 -8.44 21.56
C SER A 13 3.77 -9.92 21.36
N ASP A 14 4.79 -10.72 21.03
CA ASP A 14 4.65 -12.18 20.83
C ASP A 14 3.54 -12.55 19.83
N ALA A 15 3.33 -11.74 18.81
CA ALA A 15 2.26 -11.88 17.80
C ALA A 15 2.23 -13.29 17.17
N GLU A 16 3.39 -13.92 17.01
CA GLU A 16 3.53 -15.27 16.44
C GLU A 16 2.88 -16.35 17.31
N LYS A 17 2.87 -16.18 18.64
CA LYS A 17 2.25 -17.13 19.58
C LYS A 17 0.72 -17.19 19.48
N VAL A 18 0.10 -16.20 18.84
CA VAL A 18 -1.34 -16.19 18.60
C VAL A 18 -1.72 -17.19 17.51
N ILE A 19 -0.86 -17.32 16.48
CA ILE A 19 -1.13 -18.15 15.32
C ILE A 19 -1.02 -19.63 15.68
N GLY A 20 -2.02 -20.43 15.31
CA GLY A 20 -2.07 -21.87 15.64
C GLY A 20 -2.35 -22.18 17.11
N SER A 21 -2.68 -21.18 17.91
CA SER A 21 -3.09 -21.36 19.31
C SER A 21 -4.59 -21.06 19.49
N PRO A 22 -5.22 -21.47 20.61
CA PRO A 22 -6.61 -21.12 20.91
C PRO A 22 -6.87 -19.60 20.95
N LEU A 23 -5.84 -18.78 21.11
CA LEU A 23 -5.93 -17.33 21.07
C LEU A 23 -6.37 -16.80 19.70
N ALA A 24 -6.08 -17.57 18.65
CA ALA A 24 -6.49 -17.21 17.28
C ALA A 24 -8.00 -17.21 17.09
N ASP A 25 -8.74 -17.99 17.87
CA ASP A 25 -10.20 -18.12 17.78
C ASP A 25 -10.96 -17.07 18.58
N LEU A 26 -10.26 -16.35 19.45
CA LEU A 26 -10.85 -15.28 20.25
C LEU A 26 -11.35 -14.12 19.37
N THR A 27 -12.35 -13.42 19.87
CA THR A 27 -12.76 -12.13 19.30
C THR A 27 -11.67 -11.08 19.52
N ARG A 28 -11.67 -10.01 18.73
CA ARG A 28 -10.68 -8.93 18.87
C ARG A 28 -10.65 -8.32 20.29
N PRO A 29 -11.81 -8.00 20.92
CA PRO A 29 -11.80 -7.48 22.29
C PRO A 29 -11.21 -8.47 23.30
N GLU A 30 -11.57 -9.75 23.22
CA GLU A 30 -11.07 -10.80 24.13
C GLU A 30 -9.55 -11.00 23.97
N LEU A 31 -9.06 -11.13 22.73
CA LEU A 31 -7.64 -11.27 22.48
C LEU A 31 -6.86 -10.07 23.03
N ARG A 32 -7.38 -8.86 22.77
CA ARG A 32 -6.74 -7.63 23.25
C ARG A 32 -6.73 -7.53 24.78
N ALA A 33 -7.81 -7.94 25.43
CA ALA A 33 -7.89 -7.93 26.89
C ALA A 33 -6.92 -8.94 27.53
N GLN A 34 -6.76 -10.12 26.92
CA GLN A 34 -5.90 -11.18 27.46
C GLN A 34 -4.41 -10.99 27.16
N THR A 35 -4.07 -10.47 25.97
CA THR A 35 -2.69 -10.48 25.47
C THR A 35 -2.17 -9.12 25.02
N GLY A 36 -3.02 -8.11 24.90
CA GLY A 36 -2.68 -6.83 24.27
C GLY A 36 -2.59 -6.91 22.73
N ASN A 37 -2.73 -8.09 22.13
CA ASN A 37 -2.59 -8.29 20.69
C ASN A 37 -3.88 -7.99 19.91
N THR A 38 -3.73 -7.69 18.64
CA THR A 38 -4.86 -7.45 17.73
C THR A 38 -4.62 -8.14 16.40
N ILE A 39 -5.49 -9.09 16.01
CA ILE A 39 -5.47 -9.71 14.68
C ILE A 39 -6.07 -8.72 13.69
N ALA A 40 -5.28 -8.30 12.71
CA ALA A 40 -5.71 -7.44 11.61
C ALA A 40 -6.02 -8.22 10.33
N VAL A 41 -5.23 -9.25 10.04
CA VAL A 41 -5.44 -10.19 8.92
C VAL A 41 -5.35 -11.60 9.50
N ARG A 42 -6.33 -12.45 9.17
CA ARG A 42 -6.43 -13.82 9.68
C ARG A 42 -6.53 -14.80 8.52
N ASP A 43 -5.51 -15.61 8.33
CA ASP A 43 -5.48 -16.77 7.41
C ASP A 43 -6.05 -16.48 6.01
N VAL A 44 -5.54 -15.42 5.38
CA VAL A 44 -6.06 -14.98 4.07
C VAL A 44 -5.27 -15.65 2.96
N SER A 45 -6.00 -16.30 2.02
CA SER A 45 -5.42 -16.93 0.85
C SER A 45 -6.21 -16.55 -0.40
N PHE A 46 -5.51 -16.14 -1.46
CA PHE A 46 -6.07 -15.86 -2.79
C PHE A 46 -4.96 -15.74 -3.83
N ASP A 47 -5.35 -15.86 -5.07
CA ASP A 47 -4.49 -15.62 -6.23
C ASP A 47 -5.08 -14.49 -7.08
N VAL A 48 -4.21 -13.67 -7.70
CA VAL A 48 -4.60 -12.62 -8.65
C VAL A 48 -3.83 -12.84 -9.95
N ALA A 49 -4.55 -13.05 -11.02
CA ALA A 49 -3.96 -13.25 -12.35
C ALA A 49 -3.40 -11.93 -12.94
N PRO A 50 -2.48 -12.00 -13.92
CA PRO A 50 -2.05 -10.81 -14.64
C PRO A 50 -3.24 -10.12 -15.33
N GLY A 51 -3.35 -8.79 -15.16
CA GLY A 51 -4.44 -7.99 -15.74
C GLY A 51 -5.79 -8.10 -15.01
N GLU A 52 -5.87 -8.92 -13.96
CA GLU A 52 -7.09 -9.07 -13.17
C GLU A 52 -7.31 -7.86 -12.25
N VAL A 53 -8.58 -7.44 -12.12
CA VAL A 53 -9.03 -6.49 -11.09
C VAL A 53 -9.60 -7.28 -9.93
N PHE A 54 -8.84 -7.38 -8.84
CA PHE A 54 -9.25 -8.08 -7.63
C PHE A 54 -9.78 -7.10 -6.58
N VAL A 55 -11.00 -7.34 -6.08
CA VAL A 55 -11.67 -6.42 -5.16
C VAL A 55 -11.74 -7.02 -3.75
N VAL A 56 -11.21 -6.28 -2.76
CA VAL A 56 -11.31 -6.63 -1.34
C VAL A 56 -12.36 -5.76 -0.67
N MET A 57 -13.47 -6.35 -0.26
CA MET A 57 -14.59 -5.66 0.41
C MET A 57 -14.71 -6.05 1.88
N GLY A 58 -15.35 -5.20 2.67
CA GLY A 58 -15.63 -5.43 4.09
C GLY A 58 -15.85 -4.13 4.85
N LEU A 59 -16.32 -4.22 6.08
CA LEU A 59 -16.62 -3.07 6.95
C LEU A 59 -15.36 -2.27 7.29
N SER A 60 -15.54 -1.05 7.81
CA SER A 60 -14.44 -0.27 8.37
C SER A 60 -13.75 -1.06 9.49
N GLY A 61 -12.43 -1.01 9.54
CA GLY A 61 -11.65 -1.77 10.54
C GLY A 61 -11.50 -3.27 10.26
N SER A 62 -12.04 -3.84 9.16
CA SER A 62 -11.92 -5.28 8.87
C SER A 62 -10.51 -5.75 8.46
N GLY A 63 -9.55 -4.84 8.30
CA GLY A 63 -8.16 -5.19 7.96
C GLY A 63 -7.77 -5.02 6.50
N LYS A 64 -8.66 -4.56 5.61
CA LYS A 64 -8.40 -4.37 4.16
C LYS A 64 -7.12 -3.58 3.88
N SER A 65 -6.99 -2.40 4.47
CA SER A 65 -5.81 -1.55 4.28
C SER A 65 -4.54 -2.19 4.84
N THR A 66 -4.66 -3.00 5.90
CA THR A 66 -3.54 -3.77 6.45
C THR A 66 -3.11 -4.87 5.49
N LEU A 67 -4.07 -5.60 4.91
CA LEU A 67 -3.81 -6.62 3.90
C LEU A 67 -3.04 -6.03 2.70
N VAL A 68 -3.53 -4.94 2.11
CA VAL A 68 -2.87 -4.27 0.98
C VAL A 68 -1.45 -3.80 1.34
N ARG A 69 -1.25 -3.28 2.55
CA ARG A 69 0.08 -2.89 3.03
C ARG A 69 1.00 -4.08 3.28
N CYS A 70 0.47 -5.22 3.68
CA CYS A 70 1.24 -6.46 3.78
C CYS A 70 1.68 -6.95 2.39
N MET A 71 0.81 -6.88 1.38
CA MET A 71 1.14 -7.28 0.00
C MET A 71 2.31 -6.49 -0.60
N THR A 72 2.48 -5.24 -0.20
CA THR A 72 3.62 -4.40 -0.62
C THR A 72 4.78 -4.40 0.39
N ARG A 73 4.69 -5.22 1.45
CA ARG A 73 5.61 -5.24 2.61
C ARG A 73 5.83 -3.88 3.27
N LEU A 74 4.91 -2.92 3.11
CA LEU A 74 4.89 -1.71 3.95
C LEU A 74 4.63 -2.06 5.42
N ILE A 75 3.93 -3.18 5.63
CA ILE A 75 3.78 -3.83 6.94
C ILE A 75 4.22 -5.28 6.73
N GLU A 76 5.17 -5.76 7.56
CA GLU A 76 5.58 -7.16 7.52
C GLU A 76 4.43 -8.06 8.02
N PRO A 77 4.01 -9.09 7.28
CA PRO A 77 3.12 -10.12 7.77
C PRO A 77 3.71 -10.83 8.99
N THR A 78 2.86 -11.40 9.83
CA THR A 78 3.31 -12.22 10.97
C THR A 78 3.58 -13.66 10.52
N ALA A 79 2.79 -14.18 9.57
CA ALA A 79 2.98 -15.50 8.96
C ALA A 79 2.33 -15.55 7.58
N GLY A 80 2.54 -16.66 6.88
CA GLY A 80 2.05 -16.93 5.53
C GLY A 80 3.11 -16.75 4.46
N SER A 81 2.70 -16.83 3.20
CA SER A 81 3.55 -16.59 2.05
C SER A 81 2.94 -15.61 1.07
N LEU A 82 3.78 -14.88 0.38
CA LEU A 82 3.42 -13.89 -0.62
C LEU A 82 4.39 -14.00 -1.79
N THR A 83 3.89 -14.41 -2.95
CA THR A 83 4.69 -14.47 -4.17
C THR A 83 4.18 -13.47 -5.20
N PHE A 84 5.10 -12.82 -5.91
CA PHE A 84 4.85 -11.94 -7.03
C PHE A 84 5.65 -12.42 -8.24
N GLU A 85 4.97 -12.80 -9.32
CA GLU A 85 5.59 -13.36 -10.53
C GLU A 85 6.54 -14.55 -10.24
N GLY A 86 6.20 -15.37 -9.23
CA GLY A 86 6.99 -16.52 -8.81
C GLY A 86 8.10 -16.21 -7.80
N GLU A 87 8.40 -14.93 -7.52
CA GLU A 87 9.38 -14.52 -6.53
C GLU A 87 8.72 -14.36 -5.15
N ASP A 88 9.29 -14.98 -4.11
CA ASP A 88 8.80 -14.82 -2.73
C ASP A 88 9.18 -13.45 -2.17
N ILE A 89 8.18 -12.58 -2.05
CA ILE A 89 8.35 -11.19 -1.62
C ILE A 89 8.77 -11.09 -0.15
N LEU A 90 8.46 -12.09 0.67
CA LEU A 90 8.83 -12.06 2.09
C LEU A 90 10.31 -12.42 2.30
N GLN A 91 10.94 -13.11 1.37
CA GLN A 91 12.33 -13.54 1.45
C GLN A 91 13.31 -12.62 0.70
N VAL A 92 12.82 -11.71 -0.16
CA VAL A 92 13.72 -10.80 -0.87
C VAL A 92 14.43 -9.83 0.08
N ASN A 93 15.68 -9.52 -0.24
CA ASN A 93 16.45 -8.54 0.52
C ASN A 93 15.95 -7.10 0.30
N THR A 94 16.42 -6.18 1.14
CA THR A 94 15.98 -4.77 1.11
C THR A 94 16.26 -4.08 -0.24
N ALA A 95 17.36 -4.42 -0.93
CA ALA A 95 17.70 -3.84 -2.22
C ALA A 95 16.69 -4.26 -3.29
N ARG A 96 16.38 -5.56 -3.36
CA ARG A 96 15.39 -6.10 -4.29
C ARG A 96 13.98 -5.57 -3.99
N LEU A 97 13.60 -5.48 -2.72
CA LEU A 97 12.31 -4.92 -2.33
C LEU A 97 12.16 -3.45 -2.76
N ARG A 98 13.23 -2.64 -2.63
CA ARG A 98 13.24 -1.25 -3.11
C ARG A 98 13.06 -1.19 -4.62
N GLU A 99 13.72 -2.08 -5.37
CA GLU A 99 13.59 -2.16 -6.82
C GLU A 99 12.15 -2.49 -7.23
N LEU A 100 11.53 -3.51 -6.62
CA LEU A 100 10.14 -3.88 -6.86
C LEU A 100 9.18 -2.72 -6.57
N ARG A 101 9.37 -2.00 -5.46
CA ARG A 101 8.57 -0.80 -5.13
C ARG A 101 8.76 0.35 -6.10
N LYS A 102 9.93 0.47 -6.74
CA LYS A 102 10.18 1.48 -7.76
C LYS A 102 9.53 1.17 -9.11
N THR A 103 9.49 -0.11 -9.50
CA THR A 103 9.22 -0.53 -10.87
C THR A 103 7.93 -1.33 -11.04
N ARG A 104 7.47 -2.04 -9.99
CA ARG A 104 6.39 -3.02 -10.09
C ARG A 104 5.21 -2.73 -9.16
N PHE A 105 5.43 -2.11 -8.02
CA PHE A 105 4.40 -1.81 -7.05
C PHE A 105 4.04 -0.33 -7.07
N SER A 106 2.75 -0.04 -7.18
CA SER A 106 2.19 1.28 -6.99
C SER A 106 1.07 1.23 -5.96
N MET A 107 0.90 2.27 -5.18
CA MET A 107 -0.15 2.34 -4.17
C MET A 107 -0.77 3.73 -4.15
N VAL A 108 -2.09 3.77 -4.26
CA VAL A 108 -2.87 4.98 -4.01
C VAL A 108 -3.32 4.97 -2.56
N PHE A 109 -2.93 5.98 -1.80
CA PHE A 109 -3.27 6.10 -0.39
C PHE A 109 -4.62 6.79 -0.20
N GLN A 110 -5.35 6.40 0.82
CA GLN A 110 -6.63 7.01 1.20
C GLN A 110 -6.46 8.49 1.61
N HIS A 111 -5.35 8.82 2.25
CA HIS A 111 -4.91 10.20 2.49
C HIS A 111 -3.82 10.53 1.48
N PHE A 112 -4.05 11.46 0.63
CA PHE A 112 -3.36 11.84 -0.59
C PHE A 112 -1.84 11.66 -0.66
N GLY A 113 -1.13 11.59 0.47
CA GLY A 113 0.32 11.33 0.53
C GLY A 113 1.17 12.42 -0.15
N LEU A 114 0.62 13.63 -0.31
CA LEU A 114 1.31 14.75 -0.94
C LEU A 114 2.39 15.33 -0.02
N LEU A 115 3.49 15.73 -0.62
CA LEU A 115 4.57 16.44 0.04
C LEU A 115 4.20 17.93 0.16
N PRO A 116 3.90 18.44 1.38
CA PRO A 116 3.31 19.78 1.55
C PRO A 116 4.29 20.92 1.19
N HIS A 117 5.57 20.65 1.15
CA HIS A 117 6.62 21.61 0.80
C HIS A 117 6.91 21.66 -0.71
N ARG A 118 6.18 20.89 -1.53
CA ARG A 118 6.30 20.84 -2.98
C ARG A 118 5.02 21.32 -3.65
N ASN A 119 5.14 21.93 -4.82
CA ASN A 119 3.99 22.27 -5.66
C ASN A 119 3.38 20.99 -6.29
N VAL A 120 2.28 21.13 -7.00
CA VAL A 120 1.53 20.00 -7.59
C VAL A 120 2.37 19.28 -8.63
N ILE A 121 3.00 19.99 -9.55
CA ILE A 121 3.82 19.37 -10.61
C ILE A 121 5.02 18.58 -10.03
N ASP A 122 5.67 19.10 -8.99
CA ASP A 122 6.78 18.41 -8.34
C ASP A 122 6.30 17.19 -7.52
N ASN A 123 5.08 17.22 -6.98
CA ASN A 123 4.46 16.04 -6.36
C ASN A 123 4.18 14.95 -7.39
N ILE A 124 3.57 15.29 -8.52
CA ILE A 124 3.28 14.35 -9.62
C ILE A 124 4.58 13.78 -10.20
N ALA A 125 5.58 14.63 -10.39
CA ALA A 125 6.89 14.25 -10.93
C ALA A 125 7.78 13.50 -9.94
N TYR A 126 7.38 13.35 -8.67
CA TYR A 126 8.24 12.84 -7.61
C TYR A 126 8.75 11.41 -7.85
N SER A 127 7.92 10.52 -8.34
CA SER A 127 8.33 9.15 -8.66
C SER A 127 9.40 9.11 -9.76
N LEU A 128 9.28 9.96 -10.77
CA LEU A 128 10.25 10.09 -11.86
C LEU A 128 11.57 10.70 -11.35
N GLU A 129 11.50 11.62 -10.37
CA GLU A 129 12.68 12.19 -9.71
C GLU A 129 13.48 11.13 -8.97
N ILE A 130 12.81 10.27 -8.17
CA ILE A 130 13.47 9.16 -7.47
C ILE A 130 14.14 8.18 -8.44
N ASN A 131 13.59 8.03 -9.64
CA ASN A 131 14.14 7.19 -10.70
C ASN A 131 15.24 7.91 -11.53
N GLY A 132 15.64 9.12 -11.16
CA GLY A 132 16.74 9.86 -11.79
C GLY A 132 16.40 10.53 -13.12
N VAL A 133 15.09 10.66 -13.46
CA VAL A 133 14.66 11.34 -14.69
C VAL A 133 14.94 12.84 -14.59
N LYS A 134 15.49 13.43 -15.65
CA LYS A 134 15.83 14.87 -15.72
C LYS A 134 14.60 15.74 -15.51
N LYS A 135 14.78 16.91 -14.86
CA LYS A 135 13.70 17.81 -14.48
C LYS A 135 12.78 18.20 -15.65
N ALA A 136 13.34 18.55 -16.79
CA ALA A 136 12.57 18.94 -17.97
C ALA A 136 11.66 17.81 -18.46
N GLU A 137 12.17 16.58 -18.55
CA GLU A 137 11.41 15.41 -18.97
C GLU A 137 10.32 15.04 -17.99
N ARG A 138 10.64 14.98 -16.67
CA ARG A 138 9.64 14.60 -15.66
C ARG A 138 8.52 15.63 -15.53
N HIS A 139 8.83 16.95 -15.72
CA HIS A 139 7.80 17.98 -15.73
C HIS A 139 6.93 17.91 -17.01
N ALA A 140 7.50 17.59 -18.17
CA ALA A 140 6.72 17.37 -19.38
C ALA A 140 5.68 16.25 -19.18
N ARG A 141 6.13 15.09 -18.66
CA ARG A 141 5.22 13.96 -18.35
C ARG A 141 4.18 14.30 -17.27
N ALA A 142 4.57 15.06 -16.24
CA ALA A 142 3.64 15.51 -15.21
C ALA A 142 2.54 16.42 -15.80
N ASN A 143 2.89 17.32 -16.73
CA ASN A 143 1.93 18.17 -17.43
C ASN A 143 0.95 17.35 -18.29
N GLU A 144 1.41 16.33 -19.01
CA GLU A 144 0.54 15.42 -19.76
C GLU A 144 -0.53 14.78 -18.88
N VAL A 145 -0.14 14.33 -17.67
CA VAL A 145 -1.05 13.73 -16.69
C VAL A 145 -2.04 14.78 -16.16
N ILE A 146 -1.57 16.00 -15.84
CA ILE A 146 -2.42 17.11 -15.38
C ILE A 146 -3.47 17.45 -16.44
N GLU A 147 -3.09 17.46 -17.70
CA GLU A 147 -4.01 17.69 -18.82
C GLU A 147 -5.04 16.57 -18.96
N LEU A 148 -4.59 15.32 -18.84
CA LEU A 148 -5.45 14.14 -18.96
C LEU A 148 -6.57 14.14 -17.91
N VAL A 149 -6.27 14.58 -16.66
CA VAL A 149 -7.24 14.65 -15.56
C VAL A 149 -7.99 15.99 -15.46
N GLY A 150 -7.78 16.91 -16.40
CA GLY A 150 -8.49 18.21 -16.46
C GLY A 150 -8.10 19.21 -15.37
N CYS A 151 -6.93 19.06 -14.75
CA CYS A 151 -6.50 19.90 -13.62
C CYS A 151 -5.48 20.99 -14.01
N ARG A 152 -5.59 21.59 -15.20
CA ARG A 152 -4.62 22.57 -15.75
C ARG A 152 -4.40 23.79 -14.86
N ASP A 153 -5.44 24.30 -14.23
CA ASP A 153 -5.39 25.50 -13.40
C ASP A 153 -4.64 25.33 -12.07
N PHE A 154 -4.27 24.08 -11.74
CA PHE A 154 -3.65 23.70 -10.46
C PHE A 154 -2.18 23.31 -10.57
N GLN A 155 -1.48 23.62 -11.67
CA GLN A 155 -0.08 23.23 -11.88
C GLN A 155 0.89 23.78 -10.84
N THR A 156 0.66 25.00 -10.36
CA THR A 156 1.56 25.72 -9.44
C THR A 156 1.09 25.83 -7.99
N PRO A 157 -0.20 25.63 -7.62
CA PRO A 157 -0.64 25.76 -6.24
C PRO A 157 0.02 24.76 -5.30
N ILE A 158 0.06 25.13 -4.02
CA ILE A 158 0.50 24.22 -2.95
C ILE A 158 -0.56 23.13 -2.73
N PRO A 159 -0.20 21.90 -2.36
CA PRO A 159 -1.11 20.75 -2.26
C PRO A 159 -2.42 20.96 -1.50
N ASN A 160 -2.42 21.80 -0.46
CA ASN A 160 -3.63 22.05 0.34
C ASN A 160 -4.77 22.74 -0.45
N SER A 161 -4.45 23.59 -1.42
CA SER A 161 -5.46 24.21 -2.29
C SER A 161 -5.94 23.27 -3.40
N PHE A 162 -5.08 22.35 -3.83
CA PHE A 162 -5.43 21.33 -4.83
C PHE A 162 -6.39 20.27 -4.29
N GLN A 163 -6.27 19.89 -3.01
CA GLN A 163 -7.14 18.90 -2.36
C GLN A 163 -8.62 19.34 -2.35
N VAL A 164 -8.88 20.62 -2.11
CA VAL A 164 -10.25 21.16 -2.07
C VAL A 164 -10.90 21.21 -3.45
N ALA A 165 -10.14 21.53 -4.48
CA ALA A 165 -10.65 21.72 -5.83
C ALA A 165 -10.96 20.40 -6.56
N CYS A 166 -10.13 19.36 -6.41
CA CYS A 166 -10.37 18.05 -7.03
C CYS A 166 -11.44 17.20 -6.33
N SER A 167 -11.83 17.53 -5.10
CA SER A 167 -12.92 16.83 -4.39
C SER A 167 -14.32 17.35 -4.76
N SER A 168 -14.41 18.46 -5.51
CA SER A 168 -15.66 19.10 -5.93
C SER A 168 -15.97 18.92 -7.42
N ALA A 169 -15.14 18.20 -8.16
CA ALA A 169 -15.34 17.85 -9.56
C ALA A 169 -15.71 16.37 -9.72
#